data_be45f68030eed019d70d79373265843c
#
_entry.id   be45f68030eed019d70d79373265843c
#
_cell.length_a   1.000
_cell.length_b   1.000
_cell.length_c   1.000
_cell.angle_alpha   90.00
_cell.angle_beta   90.00
_cell.angle_gamma   90.00
#
_symmetry.space_group_name_H-M   'P 1'
#
loop_
_entity.id
_entity.type
_entity.pdbx_description
1 polymer ?
#
loop_
_entity_poly.entity_id
_entity_poly.type
_entity_poly.pdbx_seq_one_letter_code
_entity_poly.pdbx_strand_id
1 'polypeptide(L)'
;RENASTKNQKKMGKTTGITMLVFFLACFIPSFLDRETPIPQALLMSFFVALIMGGIFGYIISIIIFMTKQFNRDGRKRIPFWSYVTTKGKVKSAFAPYDPYFSFEKFEGQIISLIRMTIMSDHPENLASYCGGTLNPYFQDIIEMTYMQAMTVQDIHMEESHLCMTLRTWWINYSEKNGRVNRCGDCIDVTLRRNVAYMEPPGFSITSVYCRNCGASFDSVRQRNCPYCGTVYHMENEGFIIERLELV
;
A
#
# COMPACT_ATOMS: atom_id res chain seq x y z
N ARG A 1 -2.48 -29.47 23.31
CA ARG A 1 -2.48 -28.17 22.57
C ARG A 1 -3.11 -28.41 21.20
N GLU A 2 -4.39 -28.07 21.01
CA GLU A 2 -5.06 -28.18 19.73
C GLU A 2 -4.33 -27.29 18.73
N ASN A 3 -3.86 -27.85 17.61
CA ASN A 3 -3.08 -27.11 16.59
C ASN A 3 -3.90 -25.94 16.06
N ALA A 4 -3.30 -24.76 15.92
CA ALA A 4 -3.96 -23.54 15.41
C ALA A 4 -4.63 -23.76 14.04
N SER A 5 -4.15 -24.74 13.26
CA SER A 5 -4.75 -25.21 12.00
C SER A 5 -6.13 -25.83 12.22
N THR A 6 -6.29 -26.72 13.20
CA THR A 6 -7.57 -27.41 13.48
C THR A 6 -8.66 -26.45 13.98
N LYS A 7 -8.27 -25.45 14.76
CA LYS A 7 -9.19 -24.40 15.24
C LYS A 7 -9.69 -23.49 14.11
N ASN A 8 -8.83 -23.22 13.13
CA ASN A 8 -9.19 -22.42 11.94
C ASN A 8 -10.11 -23.21 10.99
N GLN A 9 -9.87 -24.51 10.78
CA GLN A 9 -10.75 -25.38 9.99
C GLN A 9 -12.15 -25.47 10.60
N LYS A 10 -12.26 -25.66 11.92
CA LYS A 10 -13.55 -25.67 12.62
C LYS A 10 -14.33 -24.35 12.45
N LYS A 11 -13.63 -23.21 12.42
CA LYS A 11 -14.27 -21.90 12.26
C LYS A 11 -14.72 -21.66 10.82
N MET A 12 -13.95 -22.10 9.82
CA MET A 12 -14.34 -22.10 8.40
C MET A 12 -15.62 -22.92 8.18
N GLY A 13 -15.67 -24.14 8.71
CA GLY A 13 -16.85 -25.00 8.59
C GLY A 13 -18.11 -24.38 9.19
N LYS A 14 -18.01 -23.69 10.34
CA LYS A 14 -19.15 -22.98 10.94
C LYS A 14 -19.67 -21.83 10.06
N THR A 15 -18.76 -21.01 9.48
CA THR A 15 -19.17 -19.90 8.58
C THR A 15 -19.86 -20.43 7.33
N THR A 16 -19.33 -21.47 6.71
CA THR A 16 -19.94 -22.13 5.53
C THR A 16 -21.30 -22.72 5.86
N GLY A 17 -21.43 -23.38 7.01
CA GLY A 17 -22.72 -23.92 7.46
C GLY A 17 -23.79 -22.87 7.69
N ILE A 18 -23.44 -21.74 8.32
CA ILE A 18 -24.39 -20.62 8.51
C ILE A 18 -24.82 -20.03 7.16
N THR A 19 -23.89 -19.84 6.23
CA THR A 19 -24.21 -19.31 4.90
C THR A 19 -25.12 -20.25 4.12
N MET A 20 -24.89 -21.56 4.17
CA MET A 20 -25.78 -22.56 3.57
C MET A 20 -27.19 -22.50 4.16
N LEU A 21 -27.31 -22.38 5.50
CA LEU A 21 -28.61 -22.28 6.17
C LEU A 21 -29.38 -21.02 5.73
N VAL A 22 -28.69 -19.88 5.61
CA VAL A 22 -29.32 -18.62 5.13
C VAL A 22 -29.83 -18.78 3.70
N PHE A 23 -29.05 -19.36 2.79
CA PHE A 23 -29.48 -19.59 1.41
C PHE A 23 -30.62 -20.59 1.34
N PHE A 24 -30.60 -21.66 2.16
CA PHE A 24 -31.71 -22.63 2.23
C PHE A 24 -33.02 -21.94 2.64
N LEU A 25 -33.00 -21.14 3.71
CA LEU A 25 -34.18 -20.41 4.19
C LEU A 25 -34.66 -19.39 3.14
N ALA A 26 -33.75 -18.67 2.50
CA ALA A 26 -34.08 -17.65 1.51
C ALA A 26 -34.79 -18.24 0.27
N CYS A 27 -34.45 -19.47 -0.10
CA CYS A 27 -35.10 -20.17 -1.25
C CYS A 27 -36.34 -20.94 -0.80
N PHE A 28 -36.30 -21.55 0.39
CA PHE A 28 -37.41 -22.39 0.86
C PHE A 28 -38.66 -21.58 1.22
N ILE A 29 -38.53 -20.44 1.90
CA ILE A 29 -39.67 -19.63 2.32
C ILE A 29 -40.51 -19.14 1.15
N PRO A 30 -39.97 -18.54 0.07
CA PRO A 30 -40.76 -18.16 -1.10
C PRO A 30 -41.40 -19.36 -1.81
N SER A 31 -40.64 -20.46 -1.97
CA SER A 31 -41.16 -21.68 -2.63
C SER A 31 -42.26 -22.36 -1.81
N PHE A 32 -42.22 -22.23 -0.49
CA PHE A 32 -43.29 -22.77 0.39
C PHE A 32 -44.55 -21.91 0.35
N LEU A 33 -44.41 -20.59 0.15
CA LEU A 33 -45.55 -19.67 0.02
C LEU A 33 -46.25 -19.78 -1.36
N ASP A 34 -45.58 -20.34 -2.34
CA ASP A 34 -46.14 -20.60 -3.65
C ASP A 34 -47.00 -21.86 -3.60
N ARG A 35 -48.33 -21.69 -3.71
CA ARG A 35 -49.33 -22.78 -3.61
C ARG A 35 -49.28 -23.79 -4.78
N GLU A 36 -48.60 -23.47 -5.86
CA GLU A 36 -48.50 -24.33 -7.05
C GLU A 36 -47.35 -25.34 -6.95
N THR A 37 -46.36 -25.13 -6.11
CA THR A 37 -45.23 -26.05 -5.95
C THR A 37 -45.47 -27.06 -4.82
N PRO A 38 -45.40 -28.39 -5.11
CA PRO A 38 -45.53 -29.40 -4.06
C PRO A 38 -44.36 -29.32 -3.09
N ILE A 39 -44.64 -29.37 -1.79
CA ILE A 39 -43.68 -29.25 -0.68
C ILE A 39 -42.38 -30.07 -0.85
N PRO A 40 -42.43 -31.36 -1.33
CA PRO A 40 -41.23 -32.15 -1.55
C PRO A 40 -40.30 -31.55 -2.63
N GLN A 41 -40.85 -30.96 -3.69
CA GLN A 41 -40.08 -30.32 -4.75
C GLN A 41 -39.46 -29.00 -4.27
N ALA A 42 -40.20 -28.17 -3.52
CA ALA A 42 -39.69 -26.94 -2.91
C ALA A 42 -38.52 -27.22 -1.96
N LEU A 43 -38.61 -28.25 -1.13
CA LEU A 43 -37.55 -28.70 -0.23
C LEU A 43 -36.29 -29.14 -1.01
N LEU A 44 -36.48 -29.96 -2.05
CA LEU A 44 -35.39 -30.52 -2.85
C LEU A 44 -34.65 -29.41 -3.61
N MET A 45 -35.36 -28.50 -4.26
CA MET A 45 -34.77 -27.36 -4.97
C MET A 45 -34.04 -26.41 -4.03
N SER A 46 -34.63 -26.05 -2.88
CA SER A 46 -34.00 -25.20 -1.88
C SER A 46 -32.74 -25.84 -1.30
N PHE A 47 -32.72 -27.15 -1.13
CA PHE A 47 -31.53 -27.87 -0.66
C PHE A 47 -30.39 -27.81 -1.68
N PHE A 48 -30.67 -28.06 -2.99
CA PHE A 48 -29.65 -27.99 -4.03
C PHE A 48 -29.09 -26.58 -4.19
N VAL A 49 -29.93 -25.54 -4.19
CA VAL A 49 -29.48 -24.14 -4.26
C VAL A 49 -28.63 -23.78 -3.05
N ALA A 50 -29.05 -24.18 -1.84
CA ALA A 50 -28.29 -23.93 -0.62
C ALA A 50 -26.92 -24.65 -0.64
N LEU A 51 -26.86 -25.86 -1.17
CA LEU A 51 -25.63 -26.64 -1.24
C LEU A 51 -24.65 -26.04 -2.25
N ILE A 52 -25.10 -25.61 -3.41
CA ILE A 52 -24.26 -25.06 -4.48
C ILE A 52 -23.89 -23.62 -4.16
N MET A 53 -24.86 -22.75 -4.01
CA MET A 53 -24.63 -21.31 -3.82
C MET A 53 -24.10 -21.00 -2.41
N GLY A 54 -24.72 -21.57 -1.38
CA GLY A 54 -24.30 -21.36 0.00
C GLY A 54 -22.91 -21.95 0.28
N GLY A 55 -22.58 -23.10 -0.34
CA GLY A 55 -21.25 -23.70 -0.27
C GLY A 55 -20.18 -22.83 -0.91
N ILE A 56 -20.40 -22.36 -2.13
CA ILE A 56 -19.46 -21.51 -2.87
C ILE A 56 -19.26 -20.17 -2.13
N PHE A 57 -20.34 -19.47 -1.82
CA PHE A 57 -20.25 -18.18 -1.12
C PHE A 57 -19.67 -18.31 0.30
N GLY A 58 -20.07 -19.36 1.05
CA GLY A 58 -19.51 -19.64 2.35
C GLY A 58 -18.02 -19.96 2.31
N TYR A 59 -17.55 -20.66 1.29
CA TYR A 59 -16.15 -20.95 1.05
C TYR A 59 -15.36 -19.67 0.72
N ILE A 60 -15.87 -18.85 -0.20
CA ILE A 60 -15.25 -17.55 -0.55
C ILE A 60 -15.16 -16.63 0.67
N ILE A 61 -16.24 -16.48 1.44
CA ILE A 61 -16.25 -15.69 2.67
C ILE A 61 -15.24 -16.25 3.68
N SER A 62 -15.15 -17.57 3.81
CA SER A 62 -14.19 -18.21 4.71
C SER A 62 -12.74 -17.97 4.29
N ILE A 63 -12.43 -17.99 2.98
CA ILE A 63 -11.12 -17.61 2.45
C ILE A 63 -10.82 -16.16 2.77
N ILE A 64 -11.74 -15.24 2.53
CA ILE A 64 -11.56 -13.81 2.82
C ILE A 64 -11.29 -13.60 4.32
N ILE A 65 -12.06 -14.25 5.21
CA ILE A 65 -11.86 -14.18 6.66
C ILE A 65 -10.51 -14.80 7.05
N PHE A 66 -10.12 -15.91 6.44
CA PHE A 66 -8.83 -16.55 6.69
C PHE A 66 -7.68 -15.65 6.25
N MET A 67 -7.73 -15.10 5.03
CA MET A 67 -6.72 -14.17 4.50
C MET A 67 -6.59 -12.93 5.38
N THR A 68 -7.72 -12.31 5.76
CA THR A 68 -7.70 -11.14 6.64
C THR A 68 -7.15 -11.45 8.04
N LYS A 69 -7.34 -12.66 8.57
CA LYS A 69 -6.74 -13.07 9.86
C LYS A 69 -5.27 -13.41 9.77
N GLN A 70 -4.84 -14.04 8.68
CA GLN A 70 -3.43 -14.30 8.42
C GLN A 70 -2.66 -12.97 8.35
N PHE A 71 -3.25 -11.95 7.70
CA PHE A 71 -2.72 -10.59 7.65
C PHE A 71 -2.69 -9.89 9.03
N ASN A 72 -3.68 -10.13 9.90
CA ASN A 72 -3.75 -9.50 11.24
C ASN A 72 -2.92 -10.22 12.32
N ARG A 73 -2.40 -11.42 12.06
CA ARG A 73 -1.75 -12.26 13.07
C ARG A 73 -0.39 -11.73 13.54
N ASP A 74 0.25 -10.89 12.72
CA ASP A 74 1.60 -10.37 12.96
C ASP A 74 1.59 -8.91 13.48
N GLY A 75 0.48 -8.44 14.07
CA GLY A 75 0.34 -7.05 14.55
C GLY A 75 0.22 -6.01 13.43
N ARG A 76 0.03 -6.44 12.20
CA ARG A 76 -0.04 -5.57 11.03
C ARG A 76 -1.28 -4.69 11.10
N LYS A 77 -1.11 -3.40 10.95
CA LYS A 77 -2.21 -2.45 10.73
C LYS A 77 -2.97 -2.85 9.47
N ARG A 78 -4.30 -2.84 9.53
CA ARG A 78 -5.16 -3.30 8.42
C ARG A 78 -4.87 -2.53 7.15
N ILE A 79 -4.51 -3.25 6.09
CA ILE A 79 -4.48 -2.71 4.73
C ILE A 79 -5.92 -2.63 4.24
N PRO A 80 -6.46 -1.46 3.91
CA PRO A 80 -7.80 -1.34 3.37
C PRO A 80 -7.88 -1.99 1.98
N PHE A 81 -8.77 -2.96 1.78
CA PHE A 81 -8.88 -3.74 0.52
C PHE A 81 -9.04 -2.86 -0.74
N TRP A 82 -9.82 -1.78 -0.63
CA TRP A 82 -10.08 -0.85 -1.74
C TRP A 82 -9.04 0.26 -1.88
N SER A 83 -8.07 0.33 -0.99
CA SER A 83 -7.12 1.45 -0.92
C SER A 83 -6.29 1.63 -2.19
N TYR A 84 -5.85 0.55 -2.80
CA TYR A 84 -5.03 0.59 -4.00
C TYR A 84 -5.79 1.20 -5.19
N VAL A 85 -7.02 0.74 -5.45
CA VAL A 85 -7.84 1.22 -6.58
C VAL A 85 -8.19 2.70 -6.42
N THR A 86 -8.62 3.10 -5.21
CA THR A 86 -8.96 4.50 -4.91
C THR A 86 -7.74 5.41 -4.96
N THR A 87 -6.59 4.95 -4.49
CA THR A 87 -5.32 5.69 -4.52
C THR A 87 -4.87 5.93 -5.96
N LYS A 88 -4.84 4.89 -6.78
CA LYS A 88 -4.48 5.00 -8.21
C LYS A 88 -5.33 6.05 -8.92
N GLY A 89 -6.66 6.03 -8.69
CA GLY A 89 -7.58 7.02 -9.27
C GLY A 89 -7.29 8.46 -8.81
N LYS A 90 -7.13 8.68 -7.50
CA LYS A 90 -6.84 10.00 -6.92
C LYS A 90 -5.52 10.58 -7.42
N VAL A 91 -4.45 9.77 -7.38
CA VAL A 91 -3.12 10.21 -7.84
C VAL A 91 -3.15 10.52 -9.34
N LYS A 92 -3.75 9.65 -10.16
CA LYS A 92 -3.88 9.89 -11.60
C LYS A 92 -4.65 11.17 -11.89
N SER A 93 -5.74 11.45 -11.18
CA SER A 93 -6.51 12.69 -11.34
C SER A 93 -5.72 13.92 -10.94
N ALA A 94 -4.88 13.84 -9.91
CA ALA A 94 -4.04 14.96 -9.48
C ALA A 94 -2.95 15.31 -10.51
N PHE A 95 -2.42 14.30 -11.23
CA PHE A 95 -1.40 14.52 -12.26
C PHE A 95 -1.96 14.81 -13.64
N ALA A 96 -3.20 14.46 -13.94
CA ALA A 96 -3.80 14.59 -15.28
C ALA A 96 -3.65 15.98 -15.92
N PRO A 97 -3.74 17.12 -15.17
CA PRO A 97 -3.55 18.44 -15.75
C PRO A 97 -2.10 18.74 -16.18
N TYR A 98 -1.12 18.03 -15.61
CA TYR A 98 0.31 18.33 -15.77
C TYR A 98 1.05 17.28 -16.59
N ASP A 99 0.61 16.01 -16.51
CA ASP A 99 1.23 14.89 -17.22
C ASP A 99 0.16 13.97 -17.82
N PRO A 100 -0.18 14.14 -19.11
CA PRO A 100 -1.15 13.30 -19.80
C PRO A 100 -0.73 11.82 -19.90
N TYR A 101 0.57 11.54 -19.80
CA TYR A 101 1.15 10.20 -19.89
C TYR A 101 1.53 9.61 -18.53
N PHE A 102 1.00 10.16 -17.45
CA PHE A 102 1.30 9.73 -16.10
C PHE A 102 1.04 8.22 -15.90
N SER A 103 2.07 7.51 -15.45
CA SER A 103 1.97 6.10 -15.07
C SER A 103 2.04 5.96 -13.55
N PHE A 104 0.97 5.43 -12.96
CA PHE A 104 0.91 5.18 -11.52
C PHE A 104 1.96 4.14 -11.10
N GLU A 105 2.25 3.15 -11.92
CA GLU A 105 3.23 2.10 -11.64
C GLU A 105 4.66 2.67 -11.56
N LYS A 106 5.00 3.60 -12.44
CA LYS A 106 6.29 4.32 -12.38
C LYS A 106 6.36 5.20 -11.14
N PHE A 107 5.29 5.93 -10.86
CA PHE A 107 5.16 6.77 -9.67
C PHE A 107 5.34 5.94 -8.39
N GLU A 108 4.59 4.85 -8.25
CA GLU A 108 4.69 3.95 -7.10
C GLU A 108 6.12 3.43 -6.93
N GLY A 109 6.75 2.95 -8.00
CA GLY A 109 8.13 2.47 -7.98
C GLY A 109 9.14 3.54 -7.55
N GLN A 110 8.97 4.79 -8.01
CA GLN A 110 9.80 5.92 -7.59
C GLN A 110 9.64 6.22 -6.10
N ILE A 111 8.41 6.32 -5.61
CA ILE A 111 8.15 6.64 -4.19
C ILE A 111 8.68 5.54 -3.27
N ILE A 112 8.48 4.27 -3.61
CA ILE A 112 9.01 3.15 -2.84
C ILE A 112 10.54 3.17 -2.80
N SER A 113 11.19 3.50 -3.92
CA SER A 113 12.64 3.63 -4.00
C SER A 113 13.15 4.81 -3.15
N LEU A 114 12.46 5.95 -3.19
CA LEU A 114 12.80 7.13 -2.37
C LEU A 114 12.69 6.82 -0.87
N ILE A 115 11.60 6.18 -0.43
CA ILE A 115 11.40 5.79 0.97
C ILE A 115 12.53 4.86 1.43
N ARG A 116 12.82 3.81 0.65
CA ARG A 116 13.91 2.88 0.98
C ARG A 116 15.25 3.57 1.06
N MET A 117 15.59 4.39 0.07
CA MET A 117 16.86 5.11 0.01
C MET A 117 17.02 6.03 1.21
N THR A 118 15.95 6.73 1.61
CA THR A 118 15.98 7.65 2.75
C THR A 118 16.16 6.90 4.06
N ILE A 119 15.42 5.80 4.28
CA ILE A 119 15.50 5.03 5.54
C ILE A 119 16.80 4.24 5.65
N MET A 120 17.33 3.72 4.52
CA MET A 120 18.56 2.92 4.50
C MET A 120 19.83 3.76 4.38
N SER A 121 19.71 5.09 4.33
CA SER A 121 20.86 5.98 4.30
C SER A 121 21.40 6.21 5.71
N ASP A 122 22.72 6.16 5.86
CA ASP A 122 23.41 6.54 7.09
C ASP A 122 23.27 8.06 7.36
N HIS A 123 23.11 8.85 6.29
CA HIS A 123 23.02 10.31 6.33
C HIS A 123 21.85 10.81 5.46
N PRO A 124 20.59 10.58 5.85
CA PRO A 124 19.42 10.98 5.07
C PRO A 124 19.34 12.50 4.83
N GLU A 125 19.90 13.30 5.74
CA GLU A 125 19.99 14.77 5.63
C GLU A 125 20.82 15.25 4.43
N ASN A 126 21.72 14.42 3.92
CA ASN A 126 22.56 14.74 2.76
C ASN A 126 21.89 14.40 1.40
N LEU A 127 20.79 13.65 1.43
CA LEU A 127 20.08 13.28 0.21
C LEU A 127 19.41 14.49 -0.42
N ALA A 128 19.58 14.69 -1.73
CA ALA A 128 18.87 15.74 -2.47
C ALA A 128 17.34 15.48 -2.50
N SER A 129 16.94 14.23 -2.38
CA SER A 129 15.54 13.77 -2.38
C SER A 129 14.86 13.83 -1.01
N TYR A 130 15.56 14.28 0.05
CA TYR A 130 15.01 14.38 1.39
C TYR A 130 15.29 15.76 1.98
N CYS A 131 14.25 16.48 2.36
CA CYS A 131 14.38 17.80 3.03
C CYS A 131 13.72 17.81 4.42
N GLY A 132 13.32 16.64 4.93
CA GLY A 132 12.81 16.49 6.29
C GLY A 132 13.87 16.69 7.37
N GLY A 133 13.41 16.70 8.60
CA GLY A 133 14.28 16.75 9.76
C GLY A 133 14.92 15.38 10.09
N THR A 134 15.35 15.24 11.32
CA THR A 134 15.90 13.98 11.83
C THR A 134 14.85 12.87 11.74
N LEU A 135 15.23 11.73 11.16
CA LEU A 135 14.39 10.56 11.09
C LEU A 135 14.11 9.97 12.48
N ASN A 136 12.96 9.32 12.62
CA ASN A 136 12.66 8.55 13.83
C ASN A 136 13.79 7.54 14.09
N PRO A 137 14.36 7.47 15.30
CA PRO A 137 15.45 6.53 15.63
C PRO A 137 15.14 5.06 15.34
N TYR A 138 13.85 4.69 15.33
CA TYR A 138 13.40 3.34 14.93
C TYR A 138 13.88 2.94 13.54
N PHE A 139 13.97 3.88 12.60
CA PHE A 139 14.41 3.59 11.24
C PHE A 139 15.89 3.20 11.15
N GLN A 140 16.72 3.62 12.12
CA GLN A 140 18.14 3.28 12.16
C GLN A 140 18.39 1.79 12.47
N ASP A 141 17.44 1.13 13.15
CA ASP A 141 17.55 -0.28 13.49
C ASP A 141 17.09 -1.21 12.34
N ILE A 142 16.55 -0.65 11.25
CA ILE A 142 16.01 -1.41 10.13
C ILE A 142 17.15 -1.88 9.22
N ILE A 143 17.26 -3.19 9.03
CA ILE A 143 18.25 -3.82 8.15
C ILE A 143 17.68 -4.24 6.79
N GLU A 144 16.36 -4.44 6.71
CA GLU A 144 15.67 -4.81 5.47
C GLU A 144 14.22 -4.32 5.50
N MET A 145 13.72 -3.91 4.33
CA MET A 145 12.34 -3.45 4.13
C MET A 145 11.70 -4.13 2.92
N THR A 146 10.50 -4.65 3.09
CA THR A 146 9.69 -5.21 2.01
C THR A 146 8.37 -4.44 1.90
N TYR A 147 8.13 -3.81 0.76
CA TYR A 147 6.86 -3.12 0.47
C TYR A 147 5.73 -4.12 0.26
N MET A 148 4.58 -3.88 0.88
CA MET A 148 3.43 -4.77 0.89
C MET A 148 2.47 -4.52 -0.29
N GLN A 149 2.89 -3.79 -1.32
CA GLN A 149 2.04 -3.38 -2.46
C GLN A 149 0.74 -2.69 -2.01
N ALA A 150 0.82 -1.92 -0.94
CA ALA A 150 -0.31 -1.21 -0.39
C ALA A 150 0.05 0.24 -0.08
N MET A 151 -0.70 1.15 -0.69
CA MET A 151 -0.54 2.59 -0.57
C MET A 151 -1.91 3.25 -0.52
N THR A 152 -2.08 4.25 0.36
CA THR A 152 -3.29 5.09 0.41
C THR A 152 -2.94 6.56 0.41
N VAL A 153 -3.72 7.33 -0.31
CA VAL A 153 -3.67 8.79 -0.23
C VAL A 153 -4.36 9.25 1.04
N GLN A 154 -3.63 9.97 1.88
CA GLN A 154 -4.17 10.65 3.06
C GLN A 154 -4.57 12.07 2.70
N ASP A 155 -3.72 12.77 1.95
CA ASP A 155 -3.94 14.14 1.51
C ASP A 155 -3.30 14.39 0.15
N ILE A 156 -3.90 15.28 -0.66
CA ILE A 156 -3.34 15.85 -1.89
C ILE A 156 -3.81 17.30 -2.00
N HIS A 157 -2.88 18.23 -2.11
CA HIS A 157 -3.18 19.64 -2.33
C HIS A 157 -2.08 20.31 -3.16
N MET A 158 -2.40 21.50 -3.65
CA MET A 158 -1.45 22.36 -4.35
C MET A 158 -1.01 23.47 -3.41
N GLU A 159 0.29 23.71 -3.34
CA GLU A 159 0.90 24.84 -2.66
C GLU A 159 1.74 25.62 -3.67
N GLU A 160 1.25 26.78 -4.10
CA GLU A 160 1.84 27.56 -5.21
C GLU A 160 2.00 26.71 -6.49
N SER A 161 3.23 26.40 -6.90
CA SER A 161 3.56 25.54 -8.04
C SER A 161 3.90 24.09 -7.66
N HIS A 162 3.72 23.73 -6.40
CA HIS A 162 4.09 22.43 -5.89
C HIS A 162 2.87 21.56 -5.61
N LEU A 163 2.89 20.35 -6.14
CA LEU A 163 1.96 19.30 -5.76
C LEU A 163 2.50 18.61 -4.50
N CYS A 164 1.77 18.80 -3.41
CA CYS A 164 2.05 18.18 -2.11
C CYS A 164 1.10 17.01 -1.91
N MET A 165 1.61 15.88 -1.43
CA MET A 165 0.78 14.72 -1.10
C MET A 165 1.31 13.95 0.08
N THR A 166 0.41 13.46 0.90
CA THR A 166 0.73 12.54 1.99
C THR A 166 0.17 11.17 1.65
N LEU A 167 1.07 10.18 1.60
CA LEU A 167 0.75 8.80 1.28
C LEU A 167 1.07 7.92 2.49
N ARG A 168 0.15 7.02 2.82
CA ARG A 168 0.39 5.95 3.79
C ARG A 168 0.79 4.69 3.06
N THR A 169 1.91 4.09 3.46
CA THR A 169 2.48 2.89 2.85
C THR A 169 2.66 1.80 3.90
N TRP A 170 2.51 0.52 3.50
CA TRP A 170 2.64 -0.63 4.40
C TRP A 170 3.88 -1.44 4.08
N TRP A 171 4.63 -1.78 5.12
CA TRP A 171 5.92 -2.44 5.02
C TRP A 171 6.04 -3.62 5.97
N ILE A 172 6.86 -4.59 5.58
CA ILE A 172 7.44 -5.56 6.50
C ILE A 172 8.89 -5.15 6.69
N ASN A 173 9.25 -4.80 7.91
CA ASN A 173 10.58 -4.39 8.28
C ASN A 173 11.25 -5.49 9.10
N TYR A 174 12.53 -5.67 8.89
CA TYR A 174 13.39 -6.49 9.71
C TYR A 174 14.37 -5.55 10.43
N SER A 175 14.37 -5.59 11.75
CA SER A 175 15.25 -4.78 12.58
C SER A 175 16.12 -5.66 13.45
N GLU A 176 17.37 -5.26 13.65
CA GLU A 176 18.28 -5.95 14.55
C GLU A 176 18.33 -5.20 15.89
N LYS A 177 18.03 -5.92 16.97
CA LYS A 177 18.12 -5.39 18.32
C LYS A 177 18.72 -6.45 19.26
N ASN A 178 19.82 -6.11 19.91
CA ASN A 178 20.53 -7.03 20.82
C ASN A 178 20.92 -8.37 20.17
N GLY A 179 21.40 -8.37 18.94
CA GLY A 179 21.78 -9.58 18.19
C GLY A 179 20.60 -10.45 17.76
N ARG A 180 19.36 -9.93 17.83
CA ARG A 180 18.16 -10.64 17.40
C ARG A 180 17.47 -9.86 16.28
N VAL A 181 17.15 -10.57 15.20
CA VAL A 181 16.37 -10.03 14.12
C VAL A 181 14.89 -10.15 14.44
N ASN A 182 14.20 -9.01 14.50
CA ASN A 182 12.76 -8.92 14.71
C ASN A 182 12.08 -8.52 13.42
N ARG A 183 10.95 -9.16 13.13
CA ARG A 183 10.10 -8.84 11.98
C ARG A 183 8.88 -8.06 12.46
N CYS A 184 8.70 -6.86 11.95
CA CYS A 184 7.57 -5.98 12.25
C CYS A 184 6.78 -5.64 11.00
N GLY A 185 5.48 -5.42 11.14
CA GLY A 185 4.63 -4.84 10.10
C GLY A 185 4.34 -3.38 10.43
N ASP A 186 4.84 -2.46 9.63
CA ASP A 186 4.78 -1.03 9.89
C ASP A 186 3.97 -0.27 8.83
N CYS A 187 3.38 0.85 9.26
CA CYS A 187 2.81 1.87 8.40
C CYS A 187 3.71 3.10 8.42
N ILE A 188 4.05 3.61 7.25
CA ILE A 188 4.85 4.82 7.10
C ILE A 188 4.03 5.83 6.30
N ASP A 189 3.82 6.99 6.90
CA ASP A 189 3.29 8.16 6.22
C ASP A 189 4.45 8.93 5.62
N VAL A 190 4.39 9.14 4.31
CA VAL A 190 5.37 9.93 3.56
C VAL A 190 4.70 11.17 2.98
N THR A 191 5.21 12.33 3.35
CA THR A 191 4.82 13.60 2.73
C THR A 191 5.80 13.93 1.62
N LEU A 192 5.26 14.09 0.41
CA LEU A 192 5.98 14.30 -0.82
C LEU A 192 5.67 15.67 -1.39
N ARG A 193 6.65 16.26 -2.07
CA ARG A 193 6.52 17.52 -2.78
C ARG A 193 7.16 17.41 -4.15
N ARG A 194 6.52 18.01 -5.18
CA ARG A 194 7.06 18.13 -6.54
C ARG A 194 6.62 19.43 -7.17
N ASN A 195 7.54 20.13 -7.82
CA ASN A 195 7.22 21.30 -8.59
C ASN A 195 6.63 20.90 -9.96
N VAL A 196 5.35 21.18 -10.18
CA VAL A 196 4.64 20.81 -11.42
C VAL A 196 4.88 21.79 -12.58
N ALA A 197 5.50 22.95 -12.32
CA ALA A 197 5.92 23.87 -13.38
C ALA A 197 7.10 23.33 -14.20
N TYR A 198 7.83 22.34 -13.69
CA TYR A 198 9.00 21.72 -14.30
C TYR A 198 8.78 20.23 -14.54
N MET A 199 7.67 19.85 -15.17
CA MET A 199 7.41 18.45 -15.52
C MET A 199 8.32 18.06 -16.70
N GLU A 200 9.38 17.32 -16.39
CA GLU A 200 10.33 16.84 -17.42
C GLU A 200 9.87 15.56 -18.11
N PRO A 201 10.30 15.34 -19.38
CA PRO A 201 9.99 14.14 -20.13
C PRO A 201 10.61 12.87 -19.51
N PRO A 202 10.10 11.67 -19.87
CA PRO A 202 10.57 10.41 -19.32
C PRO A 202 12.04 10.13 -19.65
N GLY A 203 12.84 9.82 -18.62
CA GLY A 203 14.30 9.55 -18.76
C GLY A 203 15.11 10.00 -17.56
N PHE A 204 14.47 10.65 -16.60
CA PHE A 204 15.11 11.12 -15.38
C PHE A 204 15.68 9.98 -14.52
N SER A 205 16.94 10.14 -14.12
CA SER A 205 17.60 9.26 -13.14
C SER A 205 17.66 9.96 -11.78
N ILE A 206 17.19 9.28 -10.73
CA ILE A 206 17.23 9.79 -9.35
C ILE A 206 18.66 9.85 -8.82
N THR A 207 19.55 8.99 -9.34
CA THR A 207 20.89 8.80 -8.77
C THR A 207 21.96 9.63 -9.47
N SER A 208 21.87 9.86 -10.78
CA SER A 208 22.86 10.62 -11.54
C SER A 208 22.19 11.82 -12.19
N VAL A 209 22.55 13.00 -11.76
CA VAL A 209 21.97 14.28 -12.19
C VAL A 209 23.04 15.22 -12.75
N TYR A 210 22.61 16.19 -13.56
CA TYR A 210 23.49 17.21 -14.11
C TYR A 210 23.26 18.54 -13.39
N CYS A 211 24.34 19.18 -12.96
CA CYS A 211 24.28 20.51 -12.39
C CYS A 211 23.90 21.51 -13.48
N ARG A 212 22.79 22.24 -13.31
CA ARG A 212 22.32 23.26 -14.24
C ARG A 212 23.25 24.46 -14.34
N ASN A 213 24.10 24.70 -13.33
CA ASN A 213 25.04 25.81 -13.31
C ASN A 213 26.36 25.50 -14.03
N CYS A 214 26.97 24.34 -13.80
CA CYS A 214 28.29 24.01 -14.36
C CYS A 214 28.28 22.80 -15.31
N GLY A 215 27.15 22.15 -15.53
CA GLY A 215 27.02 20.99 -16.43
C GLY A 215 27.63 19.69 -15.91
N ALA A 216 28.30 19.70 -14.75
CA ALA A 216 28.93 18.50 -14.21
C ALA A 216 27.88 17.48 -13.73
N SER A 217 28.13 16.20 -14.00
CA SER A 217 27.32 15.09 -13.47
C SER A 217 27.78 14.76 -12.07
N PHE A 218 26.82 14.47 -11.17
CA PHE A 218 27.11 14.01 -9.81
C PHE A 218 25.99 13.13 -9.26
N ASP A 219 26.26 12.47 -8.13
CA ASP A 219 25.35 11.57 -7.46
C ASP A 219 24.48 12.34 -6.46
N SER A 220 23.20 12.57 -6.79
CA SER A 220 22.22 13.27 -5.95
C SER A 220 21.79 12.44 -4.72
N VAL A 221 22.13 11.15 -4.69
CA VAL A 221 21.86 10.29 -3.52
C VAL A 221 22.81 10.56 -2.38
N ARG A 222 24.03 11.06 -2.70
CA ARG A 222 25.08 11.30 -1.70
C ARG A 222 25.18 12.75 -1.24
N GLN A 223 24.74 13.68 -2.08
CA GLN A 223 24.94 15.10 -1.80
C GLN A 223 23.89 16.00 -2.47
N ARG A 224 23.46 16.99 -1.71
CA ARG A 224 22.51 18.00 -2.17
C ARG A 224 23.16 19.10 -3.00
N ASN A 225 24.44 19.37 -2.77
CA ASN A 225 25.16 20.43 -3.45
C ASN A 225 26.06 19.84 -4.52
N CYS A 226 26.17 20.51 -5.68
CA CYS A 226 27.11 20.13 -6.70
C CYS A 226 28.54 20.14 -6.13
N PRO A 227 29.29 19.03 -6.19
CA PRO A 227 30.64 18.95 -5.62
C PRO A 227 31.67 19.82 -6.37
N TYR A 228 31.34 20.29 -7.57
CA TYR A 228 32.24 21.05 -8.43
C TYR A 228 32.06 22.55 -8.30
N CYS A 229 30.83 23.03 -8.15
CA CYS A 229 30.56 24.48 -8.09
C CYS A 229 29.78 24.93 -6.85
N GLY A 230 29.43 24.02 -5.95
CA GLY A 230 28.72 24.31 -4.70
C GLY A 230 27.24 24.68 -4.84
N THR A 231 26.71 24.77 -6.08
CA THR A 231 25.30 25.13 -6.30
C THR A 231 24.37 24.09 -5.72
N VAL A 232 23.35 24.52 -4.97
CA VAL A 232 22.30 23.66 -4.45
C VAL A 232 21.50 23.06 -5.60
N TYR A 233 21.28 21.75 -5.55
CA TYR A 233 20.46 21.05 -6.52
C TYR A 233 19.02 20.94 -6.01
N HIS A 234 18.10 21.48 -6.80
CA HIS A 234 16.67 21.50 -6.51
C HIS A 234 15.95 20.32 -7.15
N MET A 235 16.00 19.17 -6.46
CA MET A 235 15.45 17.93 -6.97
C MET A 235 13.92 17.99 -7.15
N GLU A 236 13.22 18.83 -6.40
CA GLU A 236 11.77 19.07 -6.53
C GLU A 236 11.35 19.52 -7.91
N ASN A 237 12.25 20.13 -8.69
CA ASN A 237 12.01 20.56 -10.07
C ASN A 237 12.07 19.39 -11.08
N GLU A 238 12.68 18.28 -10.70
CA GLU A 238 12.89 17.13 -11.58
C GLU A 238 12.15 15.86 -11.11
N GLY A 239 11.90 15.75 -9.82
CA GLY A 239 11.25 14.60 -9.22
C GLY A 239 10.49 14.91 -7.95
N PHE A 240 10.13 13.87 -7.24
CA PHE A 240 9.59 13.99 -5.90
C PHE A 240 10.72 14.12 -4.88
N ILE A 241 10.48 14.97 -3.88
CA ILE A 241 11.26 14.99 -2.65
C ILE A 241 10.38 14.56 -1.50
N ILE A 242 11.01 13.97 -0.49
CA ILE A 242 10.36 13.62 0.77
C ILE A 242 10.57 14.76 1.75
N GLU A 243 9.48 15.37 2.20
CA GLU A 243 9.49 16.39 3.24
C GLU A 243 9.40 15.79 4.64
N ARG A 244 8.72 14.65 4.77
CA ARG A 244 8.50 14.00 6.07
C ARG A 244 8.29 12.52 5.93
N LEU A 245 8.86 11.75 6.88
CA LEU A 245 8.62 10.34 7.07
C LEU A 245 8.21 10.10 8.52
N GLU A 246 7.03 9.54 8.73
CA GLU A 246 6.48 9.29 10.06
C GLU A 246 6.04 7.84 10.20
N LEU A 247 6.38 7.23 11.33
CA LEU A 247 5.85 5.93 11.71
C LEU A 247 4.46 6.12 12.33
N VAL A 248 3.46 5.36 11.85
CA VAL A 248 2.05 5.51 12.27
C VAL A 248 1.63 4.38 13.22
#